data_86c4d2bcb473d7a1e2d25e6bb3e11327
#
_entry.id   86c4d2bcb473d7a1e2d25e6bb3e11327
#
_cell.length_a   1.000
_cell.length_b   1.000
_cell.length_c   1.000
_cell.angle_alpha   90.00
_cell.angle_beta   90.00
_cell.angle_gamma   90.00
#
_symmetry.space_group_name_H-M   'P 1'
#
loop_
_entity.id
_entity.type
_entity.pdbx_description
1 polymer ?
#
loop_
_entity_poly.entity_id
_entity_poly.type
_entity_poly.pdbx_seq_one_letter_code
_entity_poly.pdbx_strand_id
1 'polypeptide(L)'
;MTVNLKNFLNPKVKMSKMGEFQELQPIEGLEISAVSADLYGDGRDDLALFYFREGANFAGVYTTSKVTSASINWNLKIRRNFVKALMVNTQNANTFTGIKGAQGLKEIAQALSKSLTLKSSQSPKGVSEVVKITDLLFASTGVIGEDFPHLKIKNRIPELVKKLKTEQNK
;
A
#
# COMPACT_ATOMS: atom_id res chain seq x y z
N MET A 1 15.54 10.08 -14.58
CA MET A 1 14.95 11.33 -14.05
C MET A 1 15.01 11.24 -12.54
N THR A 2 15.86 12.04 -11.92
CA THR A 2 15.90 12.15 -10.45
C THR A 2 14.58 12.74 -10.01
N VAL A 3 13.80 12.02 -9.22
CA VAL A 3 12.58 12.58 -8.61
C VAL A 3 13.02 13.67 -7.66
N ASN A 4 12.81 14.93 -8.06
CA ASN A 4 13.15 16.06 -7.23
C ASN A 4 12.07 16.19 -6.14
N LEU A 5 12.31 15.56 -4.99
CA LEU A 5 11.44 15.62 -3.81
C LEU A 5 11.10 17.03 -3.34
N LYS A 6 11.89 18.04 -3.75
CA LYS A 6 11.60 19.44 -3.46
C LYS A 6 10.27 19.92 -4.04
N ASN A 7 9.74 19.27 -5.09
CA ASN A 7 8.44 19.60 -5.67
C ASN A 7 7.25 18.98 -4.94
N PHE A 8 7.49 18.01 -4.05
CA PHE A 8 6.44 17.34 -3.26
C PHE A 8 6.26 17.95 -1.87
N LEU A 9 7.17 18.81 -1.43
CA LEU A 9 7.17 19.35 -0.08
C LEU A 9 6.65 20.78 -0.11
N ASN A 10 5.65 21.04 0.74
CA ASN A 10 5.20 22.40 1.00
C ASN A 10 6.44 23.26 1.41
N PRO A 11 6.78 24.32 0.67
CA PRO A 11 7.98 25.12 0.92
C PRO A 11 8.00 25.78 2.32
N LYS A 12 6.87 25.76 3.03
CA LYS A 12 6.76 26.25 4.42
C LYS A 12 7.15 25.21 5.47
N VAL A 13 7.32 23.93 5.10
CA VAL A 13 7.74 22.87 6.03
C VAL A 13 9.27 22.81 6.03
N LYS A 14 9.90 23.15 7.17
CA LYS A 14 11.34 22.91 7.35
C LYS A 14 11.60 21.41 7.21
N MET A 15 12.31 21.03 6.14
CA MET A 15 12.80 19.68 5.99
C MET A 15 13.69 19.31 7.19
N SER A 16 13.57 18.09 7.69
CA SER A 16 14.54 17.55 8.62
C SER A 16 15.92 17.57 7.94
N LYS A 17 16.99 17.71 8.72
CA LYS A 17 18.39 17.70 8.24
C LYS A 17 18.84 16.33 7.69
N MET A 18 17.92 15.50 7.20
CA MET A 18 18.29 14.30 6.49
C MET A 18 18.90 14.71 5.15
N GLY A 19 20.08 14.20 4.88
CA GLY A 19 20.80 14.45 3.62
C GLY A 19 20.00 13.98 2.40
N GLU A 20 20.56 14.16 1.22
CA GLU A 20 19.94 13.66 -0.01
C GLU A 20 19.73 12.14 0.09
N PHE A 21 18.55 11.68 -0.33
CA PHE A 21 18.28 10.24 -0.41
C PHE A 21 19.25 9.60 -1.40
N GLN A 22 19.93 8.56 -0.96
CA GLN A 22 20.75 7.75 -1.86
C GLN A 22 19.87 7.11 -2.92
N GLU A 23 20.35 7.03 -4.14
CA GLU A 23 19.69 6.30 -5.20
C GLU A 23 19.65 4.81 -4.82
N LEU A 24 18.44 4.28 -4.63
CA LEU A 24 18.28 2.88 -4.26
C LEU A 24 18.39 2.01 -5.52
N GLN A 25 19.17 0.94 -5.40
CA GLN A 25 19.24 -0.08 -6.46
C GLN A 25 17.89 -0.79 -6.58
N PRO A 26 17.46 -1.15 -7.81
CA PRO A 26 16.23 -1.93 -8.01
C PRO A 26 16.29 -3.26 -7.24
N ILE A 27 15.21 -3.60 -6.58
CA ILE A 27 15.05 -4.90 -5.91
C ILE A 27 14.41 -5.86 -6.90
N GLU A 28 15.10 -6.96 -7.20
CA GLU A 28 14.58 -7.97 -8.11
C GLU A 28 13.25 -8.54 -7.58
N GLY A 29 12.27 -8.68 -8.49
CA GLY A 29 10.95 -9.20 -8.15
C GLY A 29 10.01 -8.22 -7.44
N LEU A 30 10.47 -7.02 -7.09
CA LEU A 30 9.62 -5.95 -6.53
C LEU A 30 9.09 -5.04 -7.64
N GLU A 31 7.78 -4.91 -7.71
CA GLU A 31 7.08 -3.91 -8.52
C GLU A 31 6.41 -2.89 -7.60
N ILE A 32 6.49 -1.61 -7.96
CA ILE A 32 5.91 -0.52 -7.19
C ILE A 32 4.99 0.32 -8.07
N SER A 33 3.93 0.81 -7.49
CA SER A 33 3.05 1.82 -8.11
C SER A 33 2.50 2.78 -7.07
N ALA A 34 2.17 3.99 -7.53
CA ALA A 34 1.42 4.96 -6.74
C ALA A 34 0.33 5.60 -7.61
N VAL A 35 -0.78 5.94 -6.98
CA VAL A 35 -1.90 6.64 -7.61
C VAL A 35 -2.61 7.53 -6.60
N SER A 36 -3.33 8.51 -7.10
CA SER A 36 -4.27 9.30 -6.29
C SER A 36 -5.64 8.61 -6.23
N ALA A 37 -6.13 8.39 -5.01
CA ALA A 37 -7.55 8.12 -4.76
C ALA A 37 -8.31 9.40 -4.38
N ASP A 38 -7.64 10.55 -4.53
CA ASP A 38 -8.17 11.86 -4.18
C ASP A 38 -8.68 11.94 -2.72
N LEU A 39 -7.86 11.39 -1.82
CA LEU A 39 -8.17 11.42 -0.38
C LEU A 39 -7.94 12.81 0.20
N TYR A 40 -6.98 13.56 -0.36
CA TYR A 40 -6.68 14.94 0.03
C TYR A 40 -7.47 16.00 -0.77
N GLY A 41 -8.09 15.63 -1.90
CA GLY A 41 -8.79 16.56 -2.76
C GLY A 41 -7.87 17.46 -3.62
N ASP A 42 -6.60 17.12 -3.76
CA ASP A 42 -5.59 17.90 -4.51
C ASP A 42 -4.85 17.09 -5.59
N GLY A 43 -5.28 15.85 -5.83
CA GLY A 43 -4.77 14.98 -6.89
C GLY A 43 -3.39 14.36 -6.63
N ARG A 44 -2.78 14.61 -5.45
CA ARG A 44 -1.51 13.96 -5.09
C ARG A 44 -1.69 12.46 -4.95
N ASP A 45 -0.61 11.70 -5.16
CA ASP A 45 -0.61 10.28 -4.88
C ASP A 45 -0.76 10.02 -3.38
N ASP A 46 -1.77 9.25 -3.01
CA ASP A 46 -2.14 8.92 -1.64
C ASP A 46 -2.30 7.41 -1.39
N LEU A 47 -2.15 6.63 -2.45
CA LEU A 47 -2.06 5.17 -2.40
C LEU A 47 -0.75 4.71 -3.01
N ALA A 48 -0.07 3.76 -2.34
CA ALA A 48 1.08 3.05 -2.87
C ALA A 48 0.89 1.54 -2.74
N LEU A 49 1.42 0.80 -3.71
CA LEU A 49 1.41 -0.66 -3.71
C LEU A 49 2.82 -1.19 -4.01
N PHE A 50 3.28 -2.05 -3.12
CA PHE A 50 4.50 -2.84 -3.26
C PHE A 50 4.07 -4.28 -3.55
N TYR A 51 4.40 -4.80 -4.72
CA TYR A 51 4.05 -6.16 -5.13
C TYR A 51 5.30 -6.99 -5.35
N PHE A 52 5.42 -8.10 -4.62
CA PHE A 52 6.52 -9.04 -4.69
C PHE A 52 6.09 -10.23 -5.56
N ARG A 53 6.58 -10.31 -6.79
CA ARG A 53 6.17 -11.34 -7.76
C ARG A 53 6.31 -12.76 -7.21
N GLU A 54 7.46 -13.05 -6.63
CA GLU A 54 7.76 -14.36 -6.03
C GLU A 54 7.30 -14.44 -4.56
N GLY A 55 6.80 -13.32 -4.02
CA GLY A 55 6.54 -13.13 -2.61
C GLY A 55 7.78 -12.73 -1.83
N ALA A 56 7.57 -12.34 -0.59
CA ALA A 56 8.64 -11.92 0.31
C ALA A 56 8.41 -12.42 1.73
N ASN A 57 9.50 -12.78 2.39
CA ASN A 57 9.45 -12.96 3.83
C ASN A 57 9.36 -11.61 4.53
N PHE A 58 8.57 -11.52 5.57
CA PHE A 58 8.47 -10.31 6.36
C PHE A 58 8.62 -10.58 7.86
N ALA A 59 9.07 -9.58 8.57
CA ALA A 59 9.03 -9.50 10.02
C ALA A 59 8.44 -8.15 10.42
N GLY A 60 7.66 -8.10 11.48
CA GLY A 60 7.00 -6.89 11.93
C GLY A 60 7.06 -6.75 13.45
N VAL A 61 7.23 -5.51 13.89
CA VAL A 61 7.02 -5.11 15.28
C VAL A 61 5.81 -4.19 15.32
N TYR A 62 4.97 -4.37 16.32
CA TYR A 62 3.71 -3.65 16.42
C TYR A 62 3.59 -2.94 17.77
N THR A 63 2.77 -1.91 17.82
CA THR A 63 2.50 -1.17 19.05
C THR A 63 1.87 -2.07 20.12
N THR A 64 2.19 -1.78 21.39
CA THR A 64 1.55 -2.37 22.55
C THR A 64 0.30 -1.58 22.98
N SER A 65 -0.08 -0.52 22.26
CA SER A 65 -1.28 0.26 22.52
C SER A 65 -2.53 -0.63 22.47
N LYS A 66 -3.46 -0.39 23.41
CA LYS A 66 -4.78 -1.05 23.40
C LYS A 66 -5.66 -0.57 22.24
N VAL A 67 -5.34 0.59 21.67
CA VAL A 67 -6.03 1.16 20.52
C VAL A 67 -5.16 0.99 19.29
N THR A 68 -5.60 0.13 18.38
CA THR A 68 -4.90 -0.20 17.14
C THR A 68 -5.75 0.12 15.93
N SER A 69 -5.11 0.43 14.81
CA SER A 69 -5.80 0.62 13.52
C SER A 69 -6.32 -0.71 12.95
N ALA A 70 -7.29 -0.64 12.06
CA ALA A 70 -7.77 -1.82 11.34
C ALA A 70 -6.65 -2.50 10.54
N SER A 71 -5.69 -1.73 10.01
CA SER A 71 -4.53 -2.24 9.28
C SER A 71 -3.60 -3.06 10.19
N ILE A 72 -3.31 -2.59 11.41
CA ILE A 72 -2.52 -3.36 12.39
C ILE A 72 -3.27 -4.64 12.78
N ASN A 73 -4.56 -4.54 13.07
CA ASN A 73 -5.39 -5.70 13.43
C ASN A 73 -5.48 -6.74 12.30
N TRP A 74 -5.41 -6.29 11.05
CA TRP A 74 -5.32 -7.16 9.89
C TRP A 74 -3.99 -7.91 9.87
N ASN A 75 -2.87 -7.16 9.94
CA ASN A 75 -1.53 -7.72 9.83
C ASN A 75 -1.22 -8.71 10.95
N LEU A 76 -1.70 -8.47 12.18
CA LEU A 76 -1.55 -9.37 13.31
C LEU A 76 -2.24 -10.74 13.13
N LYS A 77 -3.22 -10.85 12.21
CA LYS A 77 -3.89 -12.12 11.88
C LYS A 77 -3.13 -12.96 10.87
N ILE A 78 -2.13 -12.37 10.21
CA ILE A 78 -1.30 -13.09 9.24
C ILE A 78 -0.30 -13.95 10.00
N ARG A 79 -0.49 -15.27 9.93
CA ARG A 79 0.33 -16.24 10.69
C ARG A 79 1.57 -16.72 9.93
N ARG A 80 1.64 -16.46 8.64
CA ARG A 80 2.75 -16.85 7.76
C ARG A 80 3.72 -15.69 7.66
N ASN A 81 5.01 -15.94 7.71
CA ASN A 81 6.04 -14.90 7.49
C ASN A 81 6.26 -14.62 5.99
N PHE A 82 5.23 -14.79 5.17
CA PHE A 82 5.30 -14.67 3.72
C PHE A 82 4.12 -13.89 3.20
N VAL A 83 4.40 -12.92 2.33
CA VAL A 83 3.40 -12.01 1.73
C VAL A 83 3.68 -11.77 0.26
N LYS A 84 2.66 -11.38 -0.48
CA LYS A 84 2.73 -11.02 -1.89
C LYS A 84 2.65 -9.50 -2.12
N ALA A 85 2.01 -8.77 -1.22
CA ALA A 85 1.91 -7.32 -1.38
C ALA A 85 1.77 -6.57 -0.05
N LEU A 86 2.24 -5.32 -0.06
CA LEU A 86 1.94 -4.30 0.93
C LEU A 86 1.25 -3.13 0.23
N MET A 87 0.06 -2.78 0.69
CA MET A 87 -0.65 -1.57 0.27
C MET A 87 -0.61 -0.53 1.36
N VAL A 88 -0.31 0.70 0.98
CA VAL A 88 -0.22 1.85 1.90
C VAL A 88 -1.21 2.92 1.45
N ASN A 89 -1.95 3.49 2.39
CA ASN A 89 -2.69 4.72 2.17
C ASN A 89 -2.27 5.81 3.15
N THR A 90 -2.34 7.05 2.68
CA THR A 90 -2.17 8.25 3.51
C THR A 90 -3.52 8.93 3.76
N GLN A 91 -3.55 10.04 4.47
CA GLN A 91 -4.68 10.89 4.84
C GLN A 91 -5.57 10.31 5.95
N ASN A 92 -5.86 9.00 5.98
CA ASN A 92 -6.72 8.37 6.98
C ASN A 92 -6.01 7.17 7.62
N ALA A 93 -5.87 7.17 8.93
CA ALA A 93 -5.16 6.12 9.70
C ALA A 93 -5.98 4.84 9.89
N ASN A 94 -7.26 4.83 9.51
CA ASN A 94 -8.20 3.75 9.77
C ASN A 94 -8.21 3.31 11.25
N THR A 95 -8.17 4.30 12.14
CA THR A 95 -8.14 4.12 13.60
C THR A 95 -9.37 4.79 14.21
N PHE A 96 -10.01 4.17 15.21
CA PHE A 96 -11.31 4.55 15.76
C PHE A 96 -12.47 4.54 14.73
N THR A 97 -12.36 3.74 13.69
CA THR A 97 -13.35 3.61 12.62
C THR A 97 -14.32 2.44 12.87
N GLY A 98 -14.11 1.71 13.96
CA GLY A 98 -14.98 0.61 14.38
C GLY A 98 -15.10 -0.53 13.37
N ILE A 99 -16.26 -1.17 13.36
CA ILE A 99 -16.55 -2.30 12.46
C ILE A 99 -16.51 -1.86 10.98
N LYS A 100 -16.97 -0.65 10.67
CA LYS A 100 -17.00 -0.12 9.29
C LYS A 100 -15.61 -0.05 8.68
N GLY A 101 -14.61 0.44 9.44
CA GLY A 101 -13.22 0.52 8.97
C GLY A 101 -12.62 -0.85 8.69
N ALA A 102 -12.90 -1.84 9.54
CA ALA A 102 -12.44 -3.22 9.35
C ALA A 102 -13.13 -3.90 8.15
N GLN A 103 -14.43 -3.67 7.95
CA GLN A 103 -15.17 -4.17 6.79
C GLN A 103 -14.67 -3.54 5.48
N GLY A 104 -14.47 -2.21 5.48
CA GLY A 104 -13.93 -1.51 4.32
C GLY A 104 -12.52 -2.01 3.94
N LEU A 105 -11.65 -2.27 4.91
CA LEU A 105 -10.34 -2.87 4.67
C LEU A 105 -10.46 -4.27 4.06
N LYS A 106 -11.41 -5.09 4.53
CA LYS A 106 -11.66 -6.42 3.96
C LYS A 106 -12.12 -6.34 2.50
N GLU A 107 -12.97 -5.39 2.16
CA GLU A 107 -13.40 -5.16 0.77
C GLU A 107 -12.22 -4.76 -0.14
N ILE A 108 -11.35 -3.88 0.35
CA ILE A 108 -10.11 -3.50 -0.33
C ILE A 108 -9.23 -4.74 -0.55
N ALA A 109 -9.04 -5.56 0.49
CA ALA A 109 -8.23 -6.78 0.41
C ALA A 109 -8.77 -7.76 -0.65
N GLN A 110 -10.09 -7.94 -0.72
CA GLN A 110 -10.73 -8.80 -1.72
C GLN A 110 -10.53 -8.26 -3.15
N ALA A 111 -10.71 -6.95 -3.35
CA ALA A 111 -10.51 -6.32 -4.65
C ALA A 111 -9.04 -6.40 -5.09
N LEU A 112 -8.10 -6.13 -4.18
CA LEU A 112 -6.67 -6.20 -4.45
C LEU A 112 -6.22 -7.62 -4.77
N SER A 113 -6.62 -8.61 -3.98
CA SER A 113 -6.38 -10.03 -4.21
C SER A 113 -6.84 -10.46 -5.61
N LYS A 114 -8.07 -10.11 -6.00
CA LYS A 114 -8.61 -10.40 -7.33
C LYS A 114 -7.80 -9.75 -8.45
N SER A 115 -7.46 -8.47 -8.30
CA SER A 115 -6.71 -7.72 -9.32
C SER A 115 -5.28 -8.24 -9.49
N LEU A 116 -4.60 -8.60 -8.41
CA LEU A 116 -3.24 -9.16 -8.45
C LEU A 116 -3.25 -10.59 -9.03
N THR A 117 -4.25 -11.40 -8.72
CA THR A 117 -4.42 -12.74 -9.32
C THR A 117 -4.59 -12.63 -10.84
N LEU A 118 -5.40 -11.70 -11.33
CA LEU A 118 -5.56 -11.46 -12.77
C LEU A 118 -4.26 -10.99 -13.42
N LYS A 119 -3.48 -10.13 -12.75
CA LYS A 119 -2.16 -9.69 -13.23
C LYS A 119 -1.18 -10.87 -13.31
N SER A 120 -1.13 -11.74 -12.30
CA SER A 120 -0.23 -12.90 -12.30
C SER A 120 -0.54 -13.89 -13.42
N SER A 121 -1.82 -14.05 -13.78
CA SER A 121 -2.26 -14.90 -14.88
C SER A 121 -1.80 -14.41 -16.26
N GLN A 122 -1.47 -13.13 -16.40
CA GLN A 122 -0.96 -12.52 -17.63
C GLN A 122 0.57 -12.55 -17.71
N SER A 123 1.25 -13.14 -16.73
CA SER A 123 2.72 -13.25 -16.76
C SER A 123 3.18 -14.24 -17.84
N PRO A 124 4.27 -13.90 -18.58
CA PRO A 124 4.82 -14.79 -19.63
C PRO A 124 5.24 -16.18 -19.15
N LYS A 125 5.45 -16.35 -17.84
CA LYS A 125 5.79 -17.65 -17.22
C LYS A 125 4.63 -18.65 -17.15
N GLY A 126 3.41 -18.27 -17.58
CA GLY A 126 2.26 -19.18 -17.70
C GLY A 126 1.71 -19.74 -16.39
N VAL A 127 2.24 -19.36 -15.26
CA VAL A 127 1.78 -19.82 -13.95
C VAL A 127 0.82 -18.79 -13.37
N SER A 128 -0.48 -19.11 -13.43
CA SER A 128 -1.51 -18.32 -12.73
C SER A 128 -1.39 -18.60 -11.24
N GLU A 129 -0.86 -17.65 -10.49
CA GLU A 129 -0.77 -17.76 -9.04
C GLU A 129 -1.91 -16.99 -8.37
N VAL A 130 -2.68 -17.66 -7.53
CA VAL A 130 -3.76 -17.04 -6.76
C VAL A 130 -3.14 -16.27 -5.59
N VAL A 131 -3.29 -14.95 -5.61
CA VAL A 131 -2.92 -14.08 -4.48
C VAL A 131 -4.08 -14.09 -3.48
N LYS A 132 -3.85 -14.65 -2.29
CA LYS A 132 -4.86 -14.73 -1.23
C LYS A 132 -4.92 -13.43 -0.45
N ILE A 133 -6.05 -13.13 0.17
CA ILE A 133 -6.19 -11.97 1.07
C ILE A 133 -5.24 -12.06 2.28
N THR A 134 -4.85 -13.27 2.67
CA THR A 134 -3.87 -13.54 3.74
C THR A 134 -2.42 -13.28 3.34
N ASP A 135 -2.17 -13.00 2.06
CA ASP A 135 -0.85 -12.68 1.53
C ASP A 135 -0.65 -11.16 1.39
N LEU A 136 -1.59 -10.36 1.92
CA LEU A 136 -1.62 -8.91 1.81
C LEU A 136 -1.41 -8.24 3.15
N LEU A 137 -0.44 -7.33 3.21
CA LEU A 137 -0.22 -6.39 4.31
C LEU A 137 -0.83 -5.03 3.99
N PHE A 138 -1.23 -4.31 5.03
CA PHE A 138 -1.75 -2.95 4.93
C PHE A 138 -1.07 -2.02 5.92
N ALA A 139 -0.83 -0.79 5.47
CA ALA A 139 -0.40 0.31 6.32
C ALA A 139 -1.27 1.54 6.02
N SER A 140 -1.68 2.24 7.04
CA SER A 140 -2.50 3.45 6.94
C SER A 140 -1.94 4.52 7.85
N THR A 141 -1.87 5.76 7.36
CA THR A 141 -1.44 6.92 8.15
C THR A 141 -2.32 8.12 7.85
N GLY A 142 -2.45 9.02 8.82
CA GLY A 142 -3.22 10.26 8.67
C GLY A 142 -4.19 10.50 9.83
N VAL A 143 -5.35 11.06 9.53
CA VAL A 143 -6.35 11.46 10.51
C VAL A 143 -6.96 10.24 11.21
N ILE A 144 -7.18 10.38 12.51
CA ILE A 144 -7.77 9.35 13.38
C ILE A 144 -9.23 9.73 13.64
N GLY A 145 -10.13 8.73 13.62
CA GLY A 145 -11.55 8.92 13.99
C GLY A 145 -12.45 9.39 12.84
N GLU A 146 -11.90 9.62 11.65
CA GLU A 146 -12.71 9.89 10.46
C GLU A 146 -13.12 8.60 9.74
N ASP A 147 -14.26 8.64 9.06
CA ASP A 147 -14.75 7.51 8.26
C ASP A 147 -13.69 7.08 7.23
N PHE A 148 -13.42 5.78 7.20
CA PHE A 148 -12.43 5.23 6.28
C PHE A 148 -12.95 5.24 4.84
N PRO A 149 -12.29 5.95 3.90
CA PRO A 149 -12.79 6.19 2.54
C PRO A 149 -12.57 4.98 1.63
N HIS A 150 -12.98 3.78 2.08
CA HIS A 150 -12.69 2.50 1.44
C HIS A 150 -13.20 2.40 0.00
N LEU A 151 -14.32 3.04 -0.35
CA LEU A 151 -14.85 3.02 -1.71
C LEU A 151 -13.97 3.80 -2.69
N LYS A 152 -13.45 4.97 -2.27
CA LYS A 152 -12.49 5.73 -3.08
C LYS A 152 -11.24 4.89 -3.36
N ILE A 153 -10.68 4.28 -2.32
CA ILE A 153 -9.50 3.41 -2.41
C ILE A 153 -9.78 2.21 -3.31
N LYS A 154 -10.87 1.47 -3.06
CA LYS A 154 -11.25 0.28 -3.80
C LYS A 154 -11.38 0.54 -5.30
N ASN A 155 -11.96 1.69 -5.68
CA ASN A 155 -12.16 2.06 -7.07
C ASN A 155 -10.83 2.33 -7.82
N ARG A 156 -9.76 2.64 -7.11
CA ARG A 156 -8.43 2.88 -7.69
C ARG A 156 -7.54 1.65 -7.77
N ILE A 157 -7.93 0.54 -7.16
CA ILE A 157 -7.14 -0.71 -7.19
C ILE A 157 -6.81 -1.18 -8.61
N PRO A 158 -7.74 -1.20 -9.59
CA PRO A 158 -7.40 -1.63 -10.95
C PRO A 158 -6.31 -0.79 -11.60
N GLU A 159 -6.35 0.54 -11.40
CA GLU A 159 -5.34 1.47 -11.90
C GLU A 159 -4.00 1.24 -11.19
N LEU A 160 -4.04 1.11 -9.86
CA LEU A 160 -2.86 0.88 -9.02
C LEU A 160 -2.12 -0.40 -9.46
N VAL A 161 -2.85 -1.49 -9.70
CA VAL A 161 -2.27 -2.77 -10.17
C VAL A 161 -1.77 -2.66 -11.62
N LYS A 162 -2.47 -1.93 -12.49
CA LYS A 162 -2.04 -1.70 -13.89
C LYS A 162 -0.73 -0.92 -13.98
N LYS A 163 -0.51 0.04 -13.06
CA LYS A 163 0.69 0.89 -13.01
C LYS A 163 1.91 0.23 -12.36
N LEU A 164 1.80 -0.99 -11.83
CA LEU A 164 2.93 -1.71 -11.26
C LEU A 164 4.07 -1.86 -12.28
N LYS A 165 5.26 -1.39 -11.92
CA LYS A 165 6.47 -1.41 -12.74
C LYS A 165 7.65 -1.92 -11.94
N THR A 166 8.53 -2.65 -12.61
CA THR A 166 9.82 -3.10 -12.06
C THR A 166 10.84 -1.96 -12.03
N GLU A 167 10.72 -1.00 -12.94
CA GLU A 167 11.58 0.17 -13.00
C GLU A 167 11.13 1.20 -11.98
N GLN A 168 11.87 1.30 -10.89
CA GLN A 168 11.60 2.22 -9.77
C GLN A 168 12.08 3.66 -10.05
N ASN A 169 12.71 3.92 -11.20
CA ASN A 169 13.43 5.16 -11.51
C ASN A 169 12.86 5.95 -12.70
N LYS A 170 11.57 5.79 -13.03
CA LYS A 170 10.95 6.60 -14.09
C LYS A 170 9.61 7.17 -13.69
#